data_87a47f88aa582fcf6cfa8bb87e6b5841
#
_entry.id   87a47f88aa582fcf6cfa8bb87e6b5841
#
_cell.length_a   1.000
_cell.length_b   1.000
_cell.length_c   1.000
_cell.angle_alpha   90.00
_cell.angle_beta   90.00
_cell.angle_gamma   90.00
#
_symmetry.space_group_name_H-M   'P 1'
#
loop_
_entity.id
_entity.type
_entity.pdbx_description
1 polymer ?
#
loop_
_entity_poly.entity_id
_entity_poly.type
_entity_poly.pdbx_seq_one_letter_code
_entity_poly.pdbx_strand_id
1 'polypeptide(L)'
;MNNYPEQYASPHGRRPCVRVPLYHDNQKVYLEVQYCPETMAINVVKLHPQMKDGTVHYSMLVEVGYDITAQLQSYGDIAEGLQQMSKRSLRKFDGTPITIRGAVLDKLINDPNLEG
;
A
#
# COMPACT_ATOMS: atom_id res chain seq x y z
N MET A 1 -16.31 14.27 6.78
CA MET A 1 -15.36 14.96 5.90
C MET A 1 -14.43 13.97 5.26
N ASN A 2 -14.17 14.15 4.00
CA ASN A 2 -13.21 13.34 3.29
C ASN A 2 -11.80 13.69 3.75
N ASN A 3 -11.03 12.70 4.20
CA ASN A 3 -9.65 12.90 4.66
C ASN A 3 -8.65 12.99 3.52
N TYR A 4 -9.11 12.92 2.28
CA TYR A 4 -8.23 12.93 1.11
C TYR A 4 -8.27 14.28 0.44
N PRO A 5 -7.12 14.77 -0.02
CA PRO A 5 -7.12 15.96 -0.87
C PRO A 5 -8.03 15.75 -2.07
N GLU A 6 -8.76 16.79 -2.44
CA GLU A 6 -9.70 16.73 -3.56
C GLU A 6 -9.05 16.24 -4.85
N GLN A 7 -7.78 16.55 -5.03
CA GLN A 7 -7.02 16.15 -6.22
C GLN A 7 -6.88 14.63 -6.37
N TYR A 8 -7.09 13.87 -5.29
CA TYR A 8 -7.02 12.41 -5.33
C TYR A 8 -8.38 11.77 -5.54
N ALA A 9 -9.44 12.55 -5.51
CA ALA A 9 -10.79 12.06 -5.77
C ALA A 9 -11.09 12.22 -7.26
N SER A 10 -11.57 11.15 -7.89
CA SER A 10 -11.89 11.21 -9.32
C SER A 10 -13.16 12.01 -9.55
N PRO A 11 -13.18 12.94 -10.53
CA PRO A 11 -14.38 13.68 -10.85
C PRO A 11 -15.49 12.81 -11.48
N HIS A 12 -15.16 11.59 -11.87
CA HIS A 12 -16.12 10.66 -12.47
C HIS A 12 -16.56 9.56 -11.53
N GLY A 13 -16.47 9.79 -10.22
CA GLY A 13 -16.88 8.81 -9.24
C GLY A 13 -15.91 7.65 -9.05
N ARG A 14 -14.71 7.76 -9.59
CA ARG A 14 -13.67 6.78 -9.32
C ARG A 14 -13.27 6.86 -7.85
N ARG A 15 -12.53 5.84 -7.39
CA ARG A 15 -12.18 5.73 -5.98
C ARG A 15 -11.27 6.85 -5.52
N PRO A 16 -11.49 7.38 -4.31
CA PRO A 16 -10.50 8.25 -3.69
C PRO A 16 -9.16 7.51 -3.58
N CYS A 17 -8.08 8.20 -3.81
CA CYS A 17 -6.77 7.60 -3.65
C CYS A 17 -5.79 8.57 -3.01
N VAL A 18 -4.78 8.01 -2.35
CA VAL A 18 -3.70 8.75 -1.73
C VAL A 18 -2.39 8.15 -2.21
N ARG A 19 -1.42 8.99 -2.50
CA ARG A 19 -0.09 8.55 -2.89
C ARG A 19 0.92 9.13 -1.92
N VAL A 20 1.74 8.27 -1.30
CA VAL A 20 2.76 8.68 -0.33
C VAL A 20 4.09 8.06 -0.69
N PRO A 21 5.21 8.73 -0.37
CA PRO A 21 6.52 8.13 -0.58
C PRO A 21 6.80 7.05 0.46
N LEU A 22 7.48 6.00 0.04
CA LEU A 22 7.95 4.93 0.90
C LEU A 22 9.43 4.71 0.64
N TYR A 23 10.22 4.72 1.71
CA TYR A 23 11.66 4.47 1.63
C TYR A 23 11.96 3.13 2.27
N HIS A 24 12.70 2.29 1.55
CA HIS A 24 13.12 1.01 2.08
C HIS A 24 14.44 0.63 1.42
N ASP A 25 15.44 0.30 2.24
CA ASP A 25 16.74 -0.18 1.78
C ASP A 25 17.36 0.76 0.72
N ASN A 26 17.36 2.07 1.04
CA ASN A 26 17.87 3.14 0.17
C ASN A 26 17.12 3.29 -1.14
N GLN A 27 15.93 2.72 -1.22
CA GLN A 27 15.09 2.81 -2.40
C GLN A 27 13.81 3.57 -2.09
N LYS A 28 13.42 4.45 -3.01
CA LYS A 28 12.17 5.19 -2.90
C LYS A 28 11.16 4.63 -3.89
N VAL A 29 9.96 4.35 -3.41
CA VAL A 29 8.82 4.05 -4.25
C VAL A 29 7.65 4.93 -3.81
N TYR A 30 6.70 5.16 -4.69
CA TYR A 30 5.44 5.77 -4.28
C TYR A 30 4.40 4.68 -4.05
N LEU A 31 3.79 4.74 -2.89
CA LEU A 31 2.70 3.84 -2.51
C LEU A 31 1.40 4.56 -2.82
N GLU A 32 0.60 3.97 -3.69
CA GLU A 32 -0.73 4.48 -3.99
C GLU A 32 -1.75 3.56 -3.35
N VAL A 33 -2.68 4.15 -2.60
CA VAL A 33 -3.75 3.41 -1.94
C VAL A 33 -5.08 3.96 -2.44
N GLN A 34 -5.93 3.08 -2.96
CA GLN A 34 -7.26 3.42 -3.41
C GLN A 34 -8.27 2.85 -2.42
N TYR A 35 -9.29 3.63 -2.13
CA TYR A 35 -10.29 3.31 -1.11
C TYR A 35 -11.64 3.07 -1.75
N CYS A 36 -12.42 2.19 -1.13
CA CYS A 36 -13.81 2.02 -1.52
C CYS A 36 -14.58 3.31 -1.16
N PRO A 37 -15.24 3.97 -2.11
CA PRO A 37 -15.91 5.24 -1.81
C PRO A 37 -17.06 5.12 -0.82
N GLU A 38 -17.64 3.94 -0.69
CA GLU A 38 -18.77 3.72 0.21
C GLU A 38 -18.34 3.46 1.65
N THR A 39 -17.29 2.65 1.84
CA THR A 39 -16.85 2.23 3.17
C THR A 39 -15.56 2.91 3.61
N MET A 40 -14.83 3.52 2.69
CA MET A 40 -13.50 4.10 2.90
C MET A 40 -12.46 3.07 3.34
N ALA A 41 -12.75 1.80 3.13
CA ALA A 41 -11.78 0.73 3.37
C ALA A 41 -10.77 0.67 2.23
N ILE A 42 -9.54 0.26 2.55
CA ILE A 42 -8.51 0.06 1.53
C ILE A 42 -8.97 -1.01 0.55
N ASN A 43 -8.89 -0.71 -0.74
CA ASN A 43 -9.37 -1.60 -1.78
C ASN A 43 -8.26 -2.04 -2.73
N VAL A 44 -7.39 -1.12 -3.13
CA VAL A 44 -6.31 -1.40 -4.06
C VAL A 44 -5.02 -0.76 -3.53
N VAL A 45 -3.94 -1.51 -3.63
CA VAL A 45 -2.59 -1.03 -3.29
C VAL A 45 -1.72 -1.16 -4.52
N LYS A 46 -1.02 -0.09 -4.88
CA LYS A 46 -0.10 -0.08 -6.01
C LYS A 46 1.23 0.50 -5.60
N LEU A 47 2.31 -0.02 -6.16
CA LEU A 47 3.63 0.55 -6.01
C LEU A 47 4.08 1.17 -7.32
N HIS A 48 4.63 2.38 -7.24
CA HIS A 48 5.16 3.10 -8.39
C HIS A 48 6.66 3.29 -8.17
N PRO A 49 7.50 2.36 -8.67
CA PRO A 49 8.94 2.46 -8.47
C PRO A 49 9.53 3.67 -9.20
N GLN A 50 10.58 4.24 -8.61
CA GLN A 50 11.30 5.39 -9.17
C GLN A 50 12.50 4.92 -10.00
N MET A 51 12.30 3.90 -10.81
CA MET A 51 13.35 3.35 -11.67
C MET A 51 12.80 3.18 -13.08
N LYS A 52 13.69 2.86 -13.99
CA LYS A 52 13.33 2.71 -15.39
C LYS A 52 12.31 1.57 -15.54
N ASP A 53 11.24 1.86 -16.26
CA ASP A 53 10.21 0.90 -16.61
C ASP A 53 10.80 -0.23 -17.46
N GLY A 54 10.24 -1.42 -17.32
CA GLY A 54 10.63 -2.58 -18.11
C GLY A 54 11.78 -3.41 -17.52
N THR A 55 12.34 -3.00 -16.39
CA THR A 55 13.36 -3.82 -15.73
C THR A 55 12.69 -4.93 -14.92
N VAL A 56 13.44 -6.01 -14.67
CA VAL A 56 12.95 -7.11 -13.82
C VAL A 56 12.62 -6.60 -12.43
N HIS A 57 13.50 -5.76 -11.88
CA HIS A 57 13.29 -5.22 -10.53
C HIS A 57 12.03 -4.34 -10.46
N TYR A 58 11.80 -3.53 -11.49
CA TYR A 58 10.58 -2.72 -11.60
C TYR A 58 9.34 -3.61 -11.54
N SER A 59 9.33 -4.66 -12.37
CA SER A 59 8.21 -5.59 -12.44
C SER A 59 7.94 -6.29 -11.11
N MET A 60 9.00 -6.68 -10.41
CA MET A 60 8.86 -7.33 -9.09
C MET A 60 8.20 -6.40 -8.09
N LEU A 61 8.57 -5.12 -8.09
CA LEU A 61 7.97 -4.15 -7.18
C LEU A 61 6.49 -3.91 -7.50
N VAL A 62 6.16 -3.81 -8.77
CA VAL A 62 4.76 -3.66 -9.19
C VAL A 62 3.93 -4.86 -8.75
N GLU A 63 4.45 -6.06 -8.90
CA GLU A 63 3.76 -7.28 -8.48
C GLU A 63 3.51 -7.35 -6.98
N VAL A 64 4.39 -6.77 -6.17
CA VAL A 64 4.15 -6.72 -4.71
C VAL A 64 2.83 -6.02 -4.40
N GLY A 65 2.55 -4.90 -5.08
CA GLY A 65 1.29 -4.19 -4.91
C GLY A 65 0.09 -5.05 -5.32
N TYR A 66 0.18 -5.73 -6.45
CA TYR A 66 -0.87 -6.62 -6.92
C TYR A 66 -1.14 -7.76 -5.93
N ASP A 67 -0.07 -8.37 -5.41
CA ASP A 67 -0.19 -9.48 -4.46
C ASP A 67 -0.83 -9.03 -3.15
N ILE A 68 -0.42 -7.88 -2.63
CA ILE A 68 -1.03 -7.33 -1.42
C ILE A 68 -2.52 -7.08 -1.64
N THR A 69 -2.88 -6.48 -2.77
CA THR A 69 -4.27 -6.22 -3.11
C THR A 69 -5.09 -7.51 -3.13
N ALA A 70 -4.57 -8.53 -3.82
CA ALA A 70 -5.28 -9.81 -3.92
C ALA A 70 -5.45 -10.47 -2.55
N GLN A 71 -4.42 -10.43 -1.72
CA GLN A 71 -4.50 -11.02 -0.38
C GLN A 71 -5.45 -10.26 0.52
N LEU A 72 -5.44 -8.92 0.48
CA LEU A 72 -6.37 -8.13 1.28
C LEU A 72 -7.81 -8.45 0.94
N GLN A 73 -8.11 -8.63 -0.34
CA GLN A 73 -9.48 -8.93 -0.78
C GLN A 73 -9.97 -10.30 -0.33
N SER A 74 -9.06 -11.17 0.10
CA SER A 74 -9.45 -12.49 0.64
C SER A 74 -9.90 -12.43 2.10
N TYR A 75 -9.65 -11.32 2.78
CA TYR A 75 -10.08 -11.14 4.18
C TYR A 75 -11.43 -10.42 4.23
N GLY A 76 -12.25 -10.82 5.17
CA GLY A 76 -13.53 -10.13 5.42
C GLY A 76 -13.33 -8.78 6.08
N ASP A 77 -12.29 -8.65 6.90
CA ASP A 77 -11.93 -7.42 7.60
C ASP A 77 -10.55 -6.99 7.15
N ILE A 78 -10.47 -5.82 6.51
CA ILE A 78 -9.20 -5.33 5.94
C ILE A 78 -8.19 -5.01 7.05
N ALA A 79 -8.61 -4.42 8.15
CA ALA A 79 -7.70 -4.10 9.25
C ALA A 79 -7.10 -5.37 9.85
N GLU A 80 -7.90 -6.40 10.04
CA GLU A 80 -7.40 -7.68 10.52
C GLU A 80 -6.47 -8.32 9.49
N GLY A 81 -6.83 -8.24 8.22
CA GLY A 81 -5.99 -8.77 7.14
C GLY A 81 -4.61 -8.14 7.13
N LEU A 82 -4.54 -6.83 7.26
CA LEU A 82 -3.27 -6.11 7.33
C LEU A 82 -2.42 -6.59 8.50
N GLN A 83 -3.02 -6.75 9.67
CA GLN A 83 -2.31 -7.22 10.86
C GLN A 83 -1.77 -8.62 10.65
N GLN A 84 -2.57 -9.52 10.11
CA GLN A 84 -2.15 -10.90 9.88
C GLN A 84 -1.01 -10.97 8.85
N MET A 85 -1.10 -10.21 7.78
CA MET A 85 -0.06 -10.17 6.76
C MET A 85 1.23 -9.59 7.33
N SER A 86 1.13 -8.54 8.13
CA SER A 86 2.29 -7.91 8.77
C SER A 86 3.00 -8.89 9.71
N LYS A 87 2.27 -9.66 10.48
CA LYS A 87 2.85 -10.66 11.39
C LYS A 87 3.64 -11.74 10.68
N ARG A 88 3.29 -12.02 9.44
CA ARG A 88 3.97 -13.06 8.63
C ARG A 88 5.18 -12.52 7.87
N SER A 89 5.39 -11.20 7.88
CA SER A 89 6.51 -10.61 7.16
C SER A 89 7.82 -10.85 7.92
N LEU A 90 8.90 -10.97 7.16
CA LEU A 90 10.23 -11.17 7.73
C LEU A 90 10.75 -9.87 8.33
N ARG A 91 11.34 -9.96 9.53
CA ARG A 91 11.80 -8.78 10.25
C ARG A 91 13.20 -8.98 10.80
N LYS A 92 13.92 -7.87 10.94
CA LYS A 92 15.19 -7.84 11.65
C LYS A 92 14.95 -7.91 13.14
N PHE A 93 16.02 -8.07 13.91
CA PHE A 93 15.97 -8.12 15.37
C PHE A 93 15.26 -6.91 15.98
N ASP A 94 15.44 -5.74 15.39
CA ASP A 94 14.85 -4.50 15.91
C ASP A 94 13.38 -4.32 15.48
N GLY A 95 12.82 -5.30 14.77
CA GLY A 95 11.44 -5.26 14.32
C GLY A 95 11.23 -4.59 12.96
N THR A 96 12.28 -4.06 12.33
CA THR A 96 12.12 -3.45 11.02
C THR A 96 11.93 -4.51 9.93
N PRO A 97 11.08 -4.25 8.94
CA PRO A 97 10.84 -5.24 7.88
C PRO A 97 12.06 -5.41 6.98
N ILE A 98 12.34 -6.65 6.62
CA ILE A 98 13.44 -6.99 5.71
C ILE A 98 13.03 -6.75 4.27
N THR A 99 11.77 -7.04 3.92
CA THR A 99 11.28 -6.95 2.55
C THR A 99 10.51 -5.66 2.32
N ILE A 100 10.46 -5.23 1.07
CA ILE A 100 9.62 -4.09 0.68
C ILE A 100 8.14 -4.37 0.97
N ARG A 101 7.70 -5.61 0.82
CA ARG A 101 6.35 -6.02 1.15
C ARG A 101 6.03 -5.73 2.61
N GLY A 102 6.92 -6.11 3.52
CA GLY A 102 6.75 -5.81 4.94
C GLY A 102 6.72 -4.32 5.22
N ALA A 103 7.58 -3.55 4.55
CA ALA A 103 7.60 -2.09 4.68
C ALA A 103 6.29 -1.46 4.21
N VAL A 104 5.72 -1.97 3.11
CA VAL A 104 4.41 -1.51 2.61
C VAL A 104 3.32 -1.79 3.64
N LEU A 105 3.29 -3.00 4.19
CA LEU A 105 2.28 -3.37 5.19
C LEU A 105 2.37 -2.50 6.43
N ASP A 106 3.57 -2.25 6.92
CA ASP A 106 3.77 -1.38 8.07
C ASP A 106 3.30 0.06 7.78
N LYS A 107 3.57 0.55 6.58
CA LYS A 107 3.11 1.88 6.17
C LYS A 107 1.58 1.96 6.15
N LEU A 108 0.92 0.94 5.61
CA LEU A 108 -0.54 0.89 5.55
C LEU A 108 -1.17 0.87 6.95
N ILE A 109 -0.52 0.24 7.91
CA ILE A 109 -1.04 0.13 9.27
C ILE A 109 -0.79 1.41 10.08
N ASN A 110 0.38 2.03 9.93
CA ASN A 110 0.85 3.04 10.87
C ASN A 110 0.79 4.47 10.38
N ASP A 111 0.63 4.70 9.08
CA ASP A 111 0.63 6.06 8.55
C ASP A 111 -0.77 6.67 8.69
N PRO A 112 -0.95 7.73 9.49
CA PRO A 112 -2.26 8.35 9.65
C PRO A 112 -2.82 8.93 8.37
N ASN A 113 -1.98 9.26 7.39
CA ASN A 113 -2.44 9.75 6.09
C ASN A 113 -3.14 8.68 5.27
N LEU A 114 -2.98 7.40 5.65
CA LEU A 114 -3.58 6.27 4.96
C LEU A 114 -4.78 5.68 5.69
N GLU A 115 -5.14 6.23 6.83
CA GLU A 115 -6.35 5.80 7.54
C GLU A 115 -7.58 6.29 6.78
N GLY A 116 -8.47 5.36 6.50
CA GLY A 116 -9.68 5.65 5.76
C GLY A 116 -10.74 6.39 6.54
#